data_2f68cc05b7e3bcf3dc923fcb650d46ad
#
_entry.id   2f68cc05b7e3bcf3dc923fcb650d46ad
#
_cell.length_a   1.000
_cell.length_b   1.000
_cell.length_c   1.000
_cell.angle_alpha   90.00
_cell.angle_beta   90.00
_cell.angle_gamma   90.00
#
_symmetry.space_group_name_H-M   'P 1'
#
loop_
_entity.id
_entity.type
_entity.pdbx_description
1 polymer ?
#
loop_
_entity_poly.entity_id
_entity_poly.type
_entity_poly.pdbx_seq_one_letter_code
_entity_poly.pdbx_strand_id
1 'polypeptide(L)'
;RLTRPGMYCSWIACPIGLACSYVGIVELRLGLVGAAAAATLRDVLQLALLAGGAAWFCPGFRACWREGLCDRRALQEWTYFLRLGFASLVICCVSWWSWDAATVLCARLPGDTTTALATQTVVVNVVGLLYLAPGAVARGASALVGNALGGNRPAEGRDAFRLVLGTATVVSCVQMVAVVLCSDRVGQLFTDDERVVTAVQEILEPWGVAFAAVGGVQCALAGVVEGIGQQQAVAPIVALSYWAIGLPAGAVLAFVFEQGLAGIWKGMLAAVSLHCASYIGICLCLDWEDAASKAAARAAAREGFGGSGAAPHTPTSFPRASLADPFQGQARRQTALPLGARLCDAMLFGREPEKRAASDARLRLL
;
A
#
# COMPACT_ATOMS: atom_id res chain seq x y z
N ARG A 1 5.00 8.62 -16.77
CA ARG A 1 6.32 9.28 -17.01
C ARG A 1 6.74 10.22 -15.87
N LEU A 2 5.84 10.69 -15.02
CA LEU A 2 6.14 11.61 -13.90
C LEU A 2 6.73 10.94 -12.66
N THR A 3 6.70 9.62 -12.55
CA THR A 3 7.26 8.88 -11.40
C THR A 3 8.78 8.74 -11.44
N ARG A 4 9.39 8.81 -12.62
CA ARG A 4 10.85 8.66 -12.78
C ARG A 4 11.68 9.74 -12.07
N PRO A 5 11.33 11.04 -12.15
CA PRO A 5 12.08 12.07 -11.42
C PRO A 5 12.11 11.82 -9.90
N GLY A 6 10.97 11.47 -9.31
CA GLY A 6 10.89 11.15 -7.87
C GLY A 6 11.78 9.98 -7.48
N MET A 7 11.82 8.92 -8.30
CA MET A 7 12.69 7.77 -8.08
C MET A 7 14.18 8.17 -8.10
N TYR A 8 14.62 8.95 -9.08
CA TYR A 8 16.02 9.42 -9.15
C TYR A 8 16.39 10.30 -7.96
N CYS A 9 15.49 11.22 -7.54
CA CYS A 9 15.72 12.05 -6.37
C CYS A 9 15.87 11.21 -5.10
N SER A 10 15.05 10.17 -4.93
CA SER A 10 15.16 9.25 -3.79
C SER A 10 16.46 8.42 -3.84
N TRP A 11 16.89 7.99 -5.01
CA TRP A 11 18.15 7.25 -5.18
C TRP A 11 19.39 8.09 -4.84
N ILE A 12 19.30 9.40 -5.04
CA ILE A 12 20.39 10.34 -4.66
C ILE A 12 20.29 10.68 -3.15
N ALA A 13 19.10 10.99 -2.66
CA ALA A 13 18.91 11.42 -1.27
C ALA A 13 19.17 10.31 -0.25
N CYS A 14 18.84 9.05 -0.59
CA CYS A 14 18.95 7.93 0.34
C CYS A 14 20.40 7.59 0.75
N PRO A 15 21.38 7.42 -0.16
CA PRO A 15 22.78 7.21 0.20
C PRO A 15 23.38 8.38 0.97
N ILE A 16 23.04 9.61 0.60
CA ILE A 16 23.51 10.81 1.30
C ILE A 16 22.95 10.84 2.74
N GLY A 17 21.66 10.53 2.91
CA GLY A 17 21.04 10.44 4.22
C GLY A 17 21.67 9.34 5.09
N LEU A 18 22.01 8.20 4.52
CA LEU A 18 22.70 7.12 5.22
C LEU A 18 24.10 7.53 5.66
N ALA A 19 24.86 8.19 4.78
CA ALA A 19 26.19 8.70 5.10
C ALA A 19 26.13 9.77 6.22
N CYS A 20 25.15 10.69 6.15
CA CYS A 20 24.93 11.69 7.20
C CYS A 20 24.55 11.04 8.53
N SER A 21 23.74 9.98 8.50
CA SER A 21 23.38 9.23 9.70
C SER A 21 24.60 8.56 10.32
N TYR A 22 25.43 7.92 9.52
CA TYR A 22 26.67 7.29 9.98
C TYR A 22 27.60 8.32 10.63
N VAL A 23 27.89 9.43 9.94
CA VAL A 23 28.72 10.50 10.48
C VAL A 23 28.13 11.09 11.76
N GLY A 24 26.84 11.37 11.81
CA GLY A 24 26.17 11.96 12.96
C GLY A 24 26.16 11.05 14.18
N ILE A 25 25.93 9.75 13.98
CA ILE A 25 25.81 8.80 15.09
C ILE A 25 27.18 8.28 15.53
N VAL A 26 28.02 7.86 14.58
CA VAL A 26 29.27 7.13 14.86
C VAL A 26 30.44 8.09 15.05
N GLU A 27 30.69 8.96 14.09
CA GLU A 27 31.86 9.86 14.11
C GLU A 27 31.69 11.01 15.10
N LEU A 28 30.55 11.71 15.03
CA LEU A 28 30.25 12.85 15.91
C LEU A 28 29.65 12.44 17.26
N ARG A 29 29.32 11.16 17.43
CA ARG A 29 28.73 10.58 18.67
C ARG A 29 27.52 11.36 19.20
N LEU A 30 26.74 11.97 18.32
CA LEU A 30 25.56 12.75 18.70
C LEU A 30 24.35 11.86 19.05
N GLY A 31 24.48 10.53 18.94
CA GLY A 31 23.41 9.57 19.29
C GLY A 31 22.09 9.88 18.58
N LEU A 32 21.02 9.95 19.38
CA LEU A 32 19.66 10.19 18.86
C LEU A 32 19.52 11.53 18.13
N VAL A 33 20.20 12.58 18.61
CA VAL A 33 20.17 13.91 17.98
C VAL A 33 20.81 13.86 16.60
N GLY A 34 21.93 13.12 16.44
CA GLY A 34 22.59 12.91 15.16
C GLY A 34 21.70 12.16 14.16
N ALA A 35 20.99 11.13 14.63
CA ALA A 35 20.04 10.37 13.82
C ALA A 35 18.87 11.26 13.34
N ALA A 36 18.28 12.05 14.25
CA ALA A 36 17.17 12.95 13.90
C ALA A 36 17.59 14.05 12.93
N ALA A 37 18.76 14.67 13.15
CA ALA A 37 19.31 15.69 12.25
C ALA A 37 19.58 15.14 10.85
N ALA A 38 20.17 13.95 10.74
CA ALA A 38 20.44 13.30 9.47
C ALA A 38 19.15 12.93 8.70
N ALA A 39 18.13 12.43 9.41
CA ALA A 39 16.83 12.14 8.82
C ALA A 39 16.17 13.43 8.27
N THR A 40 16.16 14.50 9.05
CA THR A 40 15.64 15.80 8.63
C THR A 40 16.39 16.34 7.41
N LEU A 41 17.73 16.27 7.42
CA LEU A 41 18.56 16.72 6.30
C LEU A 41 18.25 15.94 5.03
N ARG A 42 18.08 14.61 5.13
CA ARG A 42 17.68 13.75 4.00
C ARG A 42 16.34 14.19 3.42
N ASP A 43 15.34 14.46 4.26
CA ASP A 43 14.00 14.83 3.81
C ASP A 43 13.98 16.22 3.15
N VAL A 44 14.73 17.17 3.71
CA VAL A 44 14.93 18.50 3.10
C VAL A 44 15.65 18.39 1.75
N LEU A 45 16.71 17.57 1.67
CA LEU A 45 17.41 17.32 0.42
C LEU A 45 16.50 16.68 -0.62
N GLN A 46 15.72 15.68 -0.24
CA GLN A 46 14.76 15.02 -1.12
C GLN A 46 13.71 16.01 -1.65
N LEU A 47 13.17 16.88 -0.79
CA LEU A 47 12.23 17.91 -1.18
C LEU A 47 12.87 18.91 -2.16
N ALA A 48 14.09 19.36 -1.89
CA ALA A 48 14.82 20.28 -2.76
C ALA A 48 15.10 19.67 -4.14
N LEU A 49 15.53 18.41 -4.18
CA LEU A 49 15.75 17.68 -5.42
C LEU A 49 14.45 17.47 -6.22
N LEU A 50 13.36 17.14 -5.55
CA LEU A 50 12.04 16.99 -6.18
C LEU A 50 11.53 18.32 -6.75
N ALA A 51 11.59 19.40 -5.96
CA ALA A 51 11.14 20.72 -6.39
C ALA A 51 12.02 21.25 -7.54
N GLY A 52 13.34 21.15 -7.41
CA GLY A 52 14.29 21.55 -8.44
C GLY A 52 14.15 20.69 -9.71
N GLY A 53 14.07 19.39 -9.58
CA GLY A 53 13.87 18.48 -10.70
C GLY A 53 12.54 18.70 -11.42
N ALA A 54 11.46 18.89 -10.66
CA ALA A 54 10.15 19.22 -11.24
C ALA A 54 10.18 20.57 -11.96
N ALA A 55 10.80 21.59 -11.37
CA ALA A 55 10.95 22.88 -12.00
C ALA A 55 11.81 22.84 -13.27
N TRP A 56 12.81 21.94 -13.34
CA TRP A 56 13.70 21.84 -14.49
C TRP A 56 13.11 20.98 -15.63
N PHE A 57 12.57 19.82 -15.30
CA PHE A 57 12.15 18.81 -16.29
C PHE A 57 10.66 18.84 -16.64
N CYS A 58 9.80 19.53 -15.85
CA CYS A 58 8.37 19.52 -16.05
C CYS A 58 7.85 20.93 -16.39
N PRO A 59 7.67 21.27 -17.69
CA PRO A 59 7.13 22.60 -18.07
C PRO A 59 5.78 22.92 -17.43
N GLY A 60 4.92 21.90 -17.26
CA GLY A 60 3.63 22.04 -16.58
C GLY A 60 3.74 22.44 -15.11
N PHE A 61 4.78 21.98 -14.40
CA PHE A 61 5.05 22.40 -13.03
C PHE A 61 5.35 23.90 -12.93
N ARG A 62 6.19 24.41 -13.85
CA ARG A 62 6.45 25.87 -13.92
C ARG A 62 5.18 26.67 -14.24
N ALA A 63 4.30 26.14 -15.07
CA ALA A 63 3.03 26.80 -15.38
C ALA A 63 2.13 26.91 -14.15
N CYS A 64 2.07 25.88 -13.29
CA CYS A 64 1.31 25.93 -12.05
C CYS A 64 1.79 27.01 -11.07
N TRP A 65 3.07 27.42 -11.14
CA TRP A 65 3.65 28.41 -10.24
C TRP A 65 3.69 29.83 -10.83
N ARG A 66 3.33 30.00 -12.11
CA ARG A 66 3.36 31.32 -12.79
C ARG A 66 2.30 32.27 -12.24
N GLU A 67 1.19 31.78 -11.72
CA GLU A 67 0.09 32.58 -11.18
C GLU A 67 0.27 32.93 -9.69
N GLY A 68 1.41 32.52 -9.08
CA GLY A 68 1.77 32.79 -7.69
C GLY A 68 1.26 31.72 -6.69
N LEU A 69 1.88 31.74 -5.49
CA LEU A 69 1.58 30.79 -4.39
C LEU A 69 0.24 31.03 -3.69
N CYS A 70 -0.36 32.20 -3.88
CA CYS A 70 -1.53 32.69 -3.13
C CYS A 70 -2.76 32.92 -4.02
N ASP A 71 -2.91 32.16 -5.11
CA ASP A 71 -4.12 32.26 -5.92
C ASP A 71 -5.31 31.67 -5.13
N ARG A 72 -6.42 32.45 -5.04
CA ARG A 72 -7.67 32.00 -4.42
C ARG A 72 -8.24 30.72 -5.06
N ARG A 73 -7.89 30.46 -6.32
CA ARG A 73 -8.27 29.21 -7.01
C ARG A 73 -7.66 27.97 -6.36
N ALA A 74 -6.49 28.08 -5.73
CA ALA A 74 -5.86 26.99 -5.00
C ALA A 74 -6.67 26.55 -3.77
N LEU A 75 -7.58 27.39 -3.27
CA LEU A 75 -8.46 27.08 -2.15
C LEU A 75 -9.82 26.51 -2.58
N GLN A 76 -10.07 26.37 -3.88
CA GLN A 76 -11.32 25.78 -4.39
C GLN A 76 -11.31 24.26 -4.16
N GLU A 77 -12.50 23.70 -3.93
CA GLU A 77 -12.73 22.26 -3.70
C GLU A 77 -12.01 21.63 -2.49
N TRP A 78 -11.48 22.41 -1.57
CA TRP A 78 -10.84 21.91 -0.36
C TRP A 78 -11.74 21.00 0.47
N THR A 79 -13.05 21.25 0.49
CA THR A 79 -14.00 20.42 1.21
C THR A 79 -13.98 18.97 0.73
N TYR A 80 -13.92 18.75 -0.59
CA TYR A 80 -13.82 17.39 -1.15
C TYR A 80 -12.46 16.75 -0.83
N PHE A 81 -11.37 17.51 -1.01
CA PHE A 81 -10.02 17.06 -0.70
C PHE A 81 -9.88 16.67 0.78
N LEU A 82 -10.31 17.54 1.68
CA LEU A 82 -10.26 17.29 3.12
C LEU A 82 -11.14 16.11 3.54
N ARG A 83 -12.34 15.98 2.97
CA ARG A 83 -13.25 14.86 3.28
C ARG A 83 -12.62 13.51 2.91
N LEU A 84 -11.98 13.41 1.75
CA LEU A 84 -11.32 12.18 1.31
C LEU A 84 -10.01 11.96 2.06
N GLY A 85 -9.23 13.02 2.22
CA GLY A 85 -7.96 12.99 2.95
C GLY A 85 -8.13 12.67 4.43
N PHE A 86 -9.18 13.19 5.08
CA PHE A 86 -9.47 12.88 6.47
C PHE A 86 -9.79 11.40 6.70
N ALA A 87 -10.55 10.77 5.80
CA ALA A 87 -10.82 9.34 5.88
C ALA A 87 -9.53 8.51 5.75
N SER A 88 -8.65 8.86 4.81
CA SER A 88 -7.34 8.22 4.67
C SER A 88 -6.44 8.47 5.88
N LEU A 89 -6.46 9.69 6.44
CA LEU A 89 -5.73 10.03 7.66
C LEU A 89 -6.20 9.18 8.85
N VAL A 90 -7.51 9.04 9.04
CA VAL A 90 -8.08 8.21 10.11
C VAL A 90 -7.62 6.76 9.97
N ILE A 91 -7.70 6.18 8.76
CA ILE A 91 -7.21 4.82 8.52
C ILE A 91 -5.72 4.70 8.88
N CYS A 92 -4.92 5.64 8.44
CA CYS A 92 -3.48 5.66 8.72
C CYS A 92 -3.21 5.77 10.23
N CYS A 93 -3.77 6.78 10.89
CA CYS A 93 -3.55 7.00 12.32
C CYS A 93 -4.05 5.82 13.17
N VAL A 94 -5.25 5.32 12.89
CA VAL A 94 -5.82 4.19 13.61
C VAL A 94 -4.94 2.95 13.50
N SER A 95 -4.42 2.68 12.30
CA SER A 95 -3.55 1.53 12.08
C SER A 95 -2.20 1.69 12.76
N TRP A 96 -1.52 2.85 12.61
CA TRP A 96 -0.21 3.08 13.22
C TRP A 96 -0.29 3.16 14.74
N TRP A 97 -1.26 3.89 15.29
CA TRP A 97 -1.44 3.99 16.73
C TRP A 97 -1.80 2.65 17.39
N SER A 98 -2.41 1.72 16.66
CA SER A 98 -2.64 0.38 17.20
C SER A 98 -1.33 -0.40 17.41
N TRP A 99 -0.32 -0.20 16.57
CA TRP A 99 1.02 -0.76 16.78
C TRP A 99 1.74 -0.11 17.96
N ASP A 100 1.61 1.21 18.13
CA ASP A 100 2.14 1.92 19.30
C ASP A 100 1.44 1.42 20.58
N ALA A 101 0.12 1.27 20.55
CA ALA A 101 -0.64 0.72 21.67
C ALA A 101 -0.24 -0.73 21.99
N ALA A 102 -0.01 -1.57 20.98
CA ALA A 102 0.52 -2.92 21.15
C ALA A 102 1.91 -2.91 21.84
N THR A 103 2.76 -1.95 21.49
CA THR A 103 4.07 -1.76 22.13
C THR A 103 3.92 -1.30 23.58
N VAL A 104 2.95 -0.43 23.88
CA VAL A 104 2.62 -0.03 25.26
C VAL A 104 2.10 -1.23 26.08
N LEU A 105 1.28 -2.09 25.48
CA LEU A 105 0.83 -3.33 26.14
C LEU A 105 2.03 -4.27 26.41
N CYS A 106 2.96 -4.38 25.47
CA CYS A 106 4.19 -5.14 25.65
C CYS A 106 5.00 -4.67 26.85
N ALA A 107 5.10 -3.35 27.07
CA ALA A 107 5.77 -2.76 28.23
C ALA A 107 5.07 -3.06 29.59
N ARG A 108 3.89 -3.65 29.58
CA ARG A 108 3.12 -4.05 30.77
C ARG A 108 3.11 -5.56 30.99
N LEU A 109 3.79 -6.34 30.16
CA LEU A 109 3.87 -7.79 30.31
C LEU A 109 4.59 -8.17 31.62
N PRO A 110 4.14 -9.21 32.33
CA PRO A 110 4.86 -9.74 33.48
C PRO A 110 6.19 -10.39 33.04
N GLY A 111 7.19 -10.36 33.91
CA GLY A 111 8.50 -10.96 33.67
C GLY A 111 9.52 -9.98 33.11
N ASP A 112 10.37 -10.43 32.19
CA ASP A 112 11.45 -9.61 31.63
C ASP A 112 10.90 -8.65 30.53
N THR A 113 10.40 -7.52 31.00
CA THR A 113 9.85 -6.46 30.15
C THR A 113 10.89 -5.90 29.18
N THR A 114 12.17 -5.89 29.55
CA THR A 114 13.24 -5.36 28.70
C THR A 114 13.42 -6.22 27.47
N THR A 115 13.53 -7.54 27.64
CA THR A 115 13.61 -8.49 26.53
C THR A 115 12.36 -8.46 25.67
N ALA A 116 11.16 -8.42 26.29
CA ALA A 116 9.90 -8.35 25.55
C ALA A 116 9.80 -7.09 24.67
N LEU A 117 10.18 -5.93 25.22
CA LEU A 117 10.14 -4.66 24.49
C LEU A 117 11.20 -4.57 23.38
N ALA A 118 12.41 -5.10 23.65
CA ALA A 118 13.45 -5.20 22.62
C ALA A 118 13.01 -6.12 21.46
N THR A 119 12.45 -7.29 21.79
CA THR A 119 11.87 -8.23 20.81
C THR A 119 10.79 -7.57 19.99
N GLN A 120 9.82 -6.91 20.63
CA GLN A 120 8.73 -6.18 19.96
C GLN A 120 9.29 -5.16 18.96
N THR A 121 10.30 -4.39 19.39
CA THR A 121 10.93 -3.36 18.54
C THR A 121 11.59 -3.97 17.31
N VAL A 122 12.34 -5.05 17.46
CA VAL A 122 12.99 -5.74 16.34
C VAL A 122 11.94 -6.30 15.38
N VAL A 123 10.94 -7.03 15.89
CA VAL A 123 9.93 -7.67 15.05
C VAL A 123 9.09 -6.64 14.29
N VAL A 124 8.69 -5.53 14.93
CA VAL A 124 7.96 -4.44 14.26
C VAL A 124 8.79 -3.82 13.14
N ASN A 125 10.09 -3.62 13.34
CA ASN A 125 10.98 -3.11 12.29
C ASN A 125 11.09 -4.09 11.11
N VAL A 126 11.24 -5.39 11.37
CA VAL A 126 11.28 -6.43 10.34
C VAL A 126 9.98 -6.47 9.55
N VAL A 127 8.83 -6.49 10.24
CA VAL A 127 7.52 -6.44 9.59
C VAL A 127 7.36 -5.15 8.79
N GLY A 128 7.84 -4.00 9.31
CA GLY A 128 7.87 -2.74 8.57
C GLY A 128 8.63 -2.82 7.25
N LEU A 129 9.77 -3.52 7.22
CA LEU A 129 10.52 -3.78 5.99
C LEU A 129 9.72 -4.66 5.01
N LEU A 130 9.01 -5.67 5.50
CA LEU A 130 8.16 -6.51 4.67
C LEU A 130 7.03 -5.71 4.01
N TYR A 131 6.51 -4.65 4.63
CA TYR A 131 5.48 -3.80 4.04
C TYR A 131 5.96 -2.92 2.86
N LEU A 132 7.27 -2.77 2.64
CA LEU A 132 7.81 -1.92 1.57
C LEU A 132 7.41 -2.41 0.17
N ALA A 133 7.52 -3.71 -0.10
CA ALA A 133 7.21 -4.27 -1.40
C ALA A 133 5.69 -4.26 -1.70
N PRO A 134 4.81 -4.75 -0.82
CA PRO A 134 3.36 -4.60 -0.99
C PRO A 134 2.91 -3.13 -1.08
N GLY A 135 3.55 -2.22 -0.33
CA GLY A 135 3.27 -0.78 -0.40
C GLY A 135 3.64 -0.17 -1.75
N ALA A 136 4.66 -0.68 -2.43
CA ALA A 136 4.96 -0.28 -3.81
C ALA A 136 3.87 -0.77 -4.78
N VAL A 137 3.39 -2.00 -4.60
CA VAL A 137 2.24 -2.54 -5.36
C VAL A 137 1.00 -1.70 -5.13
N ALA A 138 0.70 -1.30 -3.88
CA ALA A 138 -0.45 -0.46 -3.53
C ALA A 138 -0.45 0.88 -4.28
N ARG A 139 0.69 1.56 -4.35
CA ARG A 139 0.81 2.83 -5.09
C ARG A 139 0.54 2.67 -6.59
N GLY A 140 1.03 1.58 -7.19
CA GLY A 140 0.72 1.23 -8.57
C GLY A 140 -0.76 0.90 -8.77
N ALA A 141 -1.33 0.15 -7.85
CA ALA A 141 -2.73 -0.25 -7.85
C ALA A 141 -3.69 0.95 -7.82
N SER A 142 -3.44 1.91 -6.92
CA SER A 142 -4.24 3.13 -6.79
C SER A 142 -4.28 3.92 -8.11
N ALA A 143 -3.12 4.07 -8.78
CA ALA A 143 -3.03 4.74 -10.06
C ALA A 143 -3.74 3.97 -11.20
N LEU A 144 -3.55 2.64 -11.27
CA LEU A 144 -4.16 1.81 -12.31
C LEU A 144 -5.68 1.81 -12.21
N VAL A 145 -6.22 1.53 -11.01
CA VAL A 145 -7.66 1.47 -10.76
C VAL A 145 -8.29 2.85 -10.93
N GLY A 146 -7.67 3.89 -10.35
CA GLY A 146 -8.17 5.26 -10.45
C GLY A 146 -8.24 5.77 -11.90
N ASN A 147 -7.22 5.48 -12.71
CA ASN A 147 -7.21 5.85 -14.14
C ASN A 147 -8.24 5.05 -14.95
N ALA A 148 -8.43 3.76 -14.66
CA ALA A 148 -9.42 2.94 -15.34
C ALA A 148 -10.86 3.43 -15.07
N LEU A 149 -11.18 3.67 -13.78
CA LEU A 149 -12.50 4.15 -13.39
C LEU A 149 -12.75 5.59 -13.85
N GLY A 150 -11.75 6.49 -13.73
CA GLY A 150 -11.85 7.86 -14.22
C GLY A 150 -12.03 7.96 -15.75
N GLY A 151 -11.49 6.98 -16.49
CA GLY A 151 -11.69 6.83 -17.93
C GLY A 151 -12.96 6.07 -18.33
N ASN A 152 -13.87 5.78 -17.41
CA ASN A 152 -15.09 4.98 -17.59
C ASN A 152 -14.83 3.60 -18.21
N ARG A 153 -13.81 2.90 -17.70
CA ARG A 153 -13.37 1.57 -18.16
C ARG A 153 -13.47 0.53 -17.04
N PRO A 154 -14.70 0.09 -16.66
CA PRO A 154 -14.92 -0.78 -15.52
C PRO A 154 -14.24 -2.15 -15.64
N ALA A 155 -14.17 -2.72 -16.84
CA ALA A 155 -13.49 -3.99 -17.08
C ALA A 155 -11.99 -3.92 -16.75
N GLU A 156 -11.30 -2.84 -17.19
CA GLU A 156 -9.89 -2.63 -16.87
C GLU A 156 -9.67 -2.43 -15.36
N GLY A 157 -10.59 -1.74 -14.66
CA GLY A 157 -10.53 -1.59 -13.21
C GLY A 157 -10.62 -2.93 -12.48
N ARG A 158 -11.54 -3.81 -12.90
CA ARG A 158 -11.69 -5.16 -12.38
C ARG A 158 -10.47 -6.03 -12.66
N ASP A 159 -9.91 -5.95 -13.85
CA ASP A 159 -8.71 -6.70 -14.22
C ASP A 159 -7.48 -6.20 -13.48
N ALA A 160 -7.38 -4.89 -13.22
CA ALA A 160 -6.35 -4.31 -12.36
C ALA A 160 -6.44 -4.86 -10.92
N PHE A 161 -7.65 -4.95 -10.33
CA PHE A 161 -7.84 -5.59 -9.02
C PHE A 161 -7.33 -7.04 -9.02
N ARG A 162 -7.68 -7.85 -10.02
CA ARG A 162 -7.22 -9.24 -10.12
C ARG A 162 -5.70 -9.35 -10.25
N LEU A 163 -5.11 -8.48 -11.07
CA LEU A 163 -3.66 -8.40 -11.22
C LEU A 163 -2.97 -8.04 -9.91
N VAL A 164 -3.50 -7.05 -9.19
CA VAL A 164 -2.97 -6.63 -7.88
C VAL A 164 -3.06 -7.76 -6.87
N LEU A 165 -4.20 -8.44 -6.78
CA LEU A 165 -4.38 -9.58 -5.88
C LEU A 165 -3.38 -10.71 -6.19
N GLY A 166 -3.21 -11.07 -7.46
CA GLY A 166 -2.24 -12.07 -7.89
C GLY A 166 -0.79 -11.67 -7.57
N THR A 167 -0.43 -10.41 -7.89
CA THR A 167 0.91 -9.90 -7.60
C THR A 167 1.17 -9.84 -6.10
N ALA A 168 0.21 -9.37 -5.31
CA ALA A 168 0.31 -9.31 -3.85
C ALA A 168 0.50 -10.71 -3.25
N THR A 169 -0.25 -11.71 -3.73
CA THR A 169 -0.10 -13.10 -3.29
C THR A 169 1.30 -13.63 -3.59
N VAL A 170 1.84 -13.40 -4.78
CA VAL A 170 3.21 -13.81 -5.13
C VAL A 170 4.23 -13.13 -4.24
N VAL A 171 4.13 -11.81 -4.06
CA VAL A 171 5.02 -11.04 -3.17
C VAL A 171 4.94 -11.57 -1.75
N SER A 172 3.74 -11.82 -1.21
CA SER A 172 3.54 -12.38 0.12
C SER A 172 4.15 -13.77 0.25
N CYS A 173 4.01 -14.65 -0.73
CA CYS A 173 4.65 -15.97 -0.72
C CYS A 173 6.18 -15.86 -0.69
N VAL A 174 6.77 -14.97 -1.48
CA VAL A 174 8.22 -14.73 -1.45
C VAL A 174 8.66 -14.22 -0.08
N GLN A 175 7.90 -13.30 0.52
CA GLN A 175 8.19 -12.78 1.85
C GLN A 175 8.06 -13.85 2.94
N MET A 176 7.04 -14.70 2.88
CA MET A 176 6.91 -15.84 3.81
C MET A 176 8.14 -16.74 3.75
N VAL A 177 8.59 -17.11 2.56
CA VAL A 177 9.80 -17.92 2.38
C VAL A 177 11.03 -17.20 2.94
N ALA A 178 11.17 -15.90 2.66
CA ALA A 178 12.28 -15.09 3.18
C ALA A 178 12.29 -15.04 4.72
N VAL A 179 11.12 -14.84 5.35
CA VAL A 179 11.01 -14.85 6.82
C VAL A 179 11.41 -16.21 7.39
N VAL A 180 10.90 -17.32 6.83
CA VAL A 180 11.26 -18.68 7.29
C VAL A 180 12.75 -18.94 7.17
N LEU A 181 13.38 -18.54 6.05
CA LEU A 181 14.80 -18.80 5.81
C LEU A 181 15.75 -17.90 6.61
N CYS A 182 15.26 -16.75 7.11
CA CYS A 182 16.10 -15.77 7.79
C CYS A 182 15.75 -15.58 9.27
N SER A 183 14.66 -16.19 9.78
CA SER A 183 14.18 -15.97 11.16
C SER A 183 15.22 -16.21 12.22
N ASP A 184 16.08 -17.22 12.02
CA ASP A 184 17.18 -17.59 12.92
C ASP A 184 18.31 -16.56 12.99
N ARG A 185 18.48 -15.72 11.98
CA ARG A 185 19.58 -14.77 11.84
C ARG A 185 19.18 -13.31 11.97
N VAL A 186 17.90 -13.01 11.72
CA VAL A 186 17.43 -11.63 11.70
C VAL A 186 17.65 -10.93 13.04
N GLY A 187 17.44 -11.62 14.19
CA GLY A 187 17.67 -11.05 15.51
C GLY A 187 19.10 -10.58 15.70
N GLN A 188 20.09 -11.34 15.20
CA GLN A 188 21.51 -11.04 15.31
C GLN A 188 21.94 -9.76 14.56
N LEU A 189 21.14 -9.28 13.60
CA LEU A 189 21.39 -8.01 12.91
C LEU A 189 21.11 -6.79 13.80
N PHE A 190 20.35 -6.97 14.88
CA PHE A 190 19.90 -5.89 15.76
C PHE A 190 20.55 -5.92 17.13
N THR A 191 20.93 -7.11 17.63
CA THR A 191 21.47 -7.28 18.99
C THR A 191 22.30 -8.55 19.12
N ASP A 192 23.26 -8.52 20.05
CA ASP A 192 24.06 -9.68 20.47
C ASP A 192 23.46 -10.42 21.69
N ASP A 193 22.35 -9.92 22.27
CA ASP A 193 21.68 -10.60 23.39
C ASP A 193 20.91 -11.83 22.90
N GLU A 194 21.44 -13.02 23.19
CA GLU A 194 20.87 -14.31 22.77
C GLU A 194 19.40 -14.49 23.20
N ARG A 195 18.99 -13.92 24.35
CA ARG A 195 17.60 -13.98 24.83
C ARG A 195 16.67 -13.23 23.90
N VAL A 196 17.07 -12.04 23.44
CA VAL A 196 16.31 -11.25 22.48
C VAL A 196 16.31 -11.93 21.12
N VAL A 197 17.46 -12.45 20.65
CA VAL A 197 17.56 -13.16 19.36
C VAL A 197 16.61 -14.36 19.32
N THR A 198 16.62 -15.19 20.37
CA THR A 198 15.71 -16.35 20.46
C THR A 198 14.24 -15.93 20.50
N ALA A 199 13.90 -14.93 21.31
CA ALA A 199 12.52 -14.42 21.40
C ALA A 199 12.04 -13.80 20.07
N VAL A 200 12.92 -13.14 19.30
CA VAL A 200 12.62 -12.63 17.95
C VAL A 200 12.28 -13.78 17.02
N GLN A 201 13.06 -14.88 17.03
CA GLN A 201 12.78 -16.05 16.20
C GLN A 201 11.44 -16.68 16.57
N GLU A 202 11.15 -16.88 17.85
CA GLU A 202 9.89 -17.46 18.34
C GLU A 202 8.65 -16.67 17.91
N ILE A 203 8.78 -15.35 17.72
CA ILE A 203 7.68 -14.51 17.23
C ILE A 203 7.66 -14.46 15.69
N LEU A 204 8.82 -14.31 15.05
CA LEU A 204 8.86 -14.16 13.57
C LEU A 204 8.44 -15.44 12.84
N GLU A 205 8.86 -16.59 13.33
CA GLU A 205 8.64 -17.87 12.64
C GLU A 205 7.15 -18.19 12.46
N PRO A 206 6.29 -18.16 13.49
CA PRO A 206 4.85 -18.37 13.30
C PRO A 206 4.10 -17.08 12.90
N TRP A 207 4.33 -15.98 13.60
CA TRP A 207 3.48 -14.79 13.47
C TRP A 207 3.97 -13.83 12.39
N GLY A 208 5.29 -13.68 12.21
CA GLY A 208 5.87 -12.91 11.12
C GLY A 208 5.53 -13.50 9.75
N VAL A 209 5.55 -14.83 9.62
CA VAL A 209 5.12 -15.54 8.40
C VAL A 209 3.63 -15.29 8.13
N ALA A 210 2.77 -15.41 9.16
CA ALA A 210 1.34 -15.14 9.01
C ALA A 210 1.06 -13.67 8.64
N PHE A 211 1.81 -12.72 9.23
CA PHE A 211 1.74 -11.32 8.85
C PHE A 211 2.21 -11.06 7.41
N ALA A 212 3.29 -11.70 6.97
CA ALA A 212 3.75 -11.59 5.58
C ALA A 212 2.67 -12.09 4.60
N ALA A 213 1.96 -13.17 4.95
CA ALA A 213 0.90 -13.73 4.13
C ALA A 213 -0.29 -12.76 4.01
N VAL A 214 -0.87 -12.36 5.14
CA VAL A 214 -2.12 -11.59 5.18
C VAL A 214 -1.87 -10.10 5.02
N GLY A 215 -0.86 -9.57 5.74
CA GLY A 215 -0.54 -8.14 5.74
C GLY A 215 -0.01 -7.65 4.40
N GLY A 216 0.73 -8.49 3.66
CA GLY A 216 1.19 -8.14 2.32
C GLY A 216 0.02 -7.97 1.34
N VAL A 217 -0.95 -8.89 1.36
CA VAL A 217 -2.16 -8.79 0.55
C VAL A 217 -3.00 -7.59 0.97
N GLN A 218 -3.22 -7.41 2.28
CA GLN A 218 -3.96 -6.28 2.82
C GLN A 218 -3.35 -4.93 2.39
N CYS A 219 -2.03 -4.78 2.51
CA CYS A 219 -1.32 -3.57 2.13
C CYS A 219 -1.48 -3.25 0.63
N ALA A 220 -1.32 -4.24 -0.25
CA ALA A 220 -1.49 -4.05 -1.68
C ALA A 220 -2.93 -3.68 -2.06
N LEU A 221 -3.93 -4.30 -1.43
CA LEU A 221 -5.34 -4.01 -1.66
C LEU A 221 -5.78 -2.62 -1.14
N ALA A 222 -5.07 -2.04 -0.18
CA ALA A 222 -5.29 -0.66 0.24
C ALA A 222 -5.23 0.30 -0.97
N GLY A 223 -4.28 0.10 -1.88
CA GLY A 223 -4.18 0.88 -3.11
C GLY A 223 -5.38 0.72 -4.05
N VAL A 224 -5.96 -0.48 -4.13
CA VAL A 224 -7.19 -0.70 -4.91
C VAL A 224 -8.35 0.10 -4.32
N VAL A 225 -8.56 0.01 -3.01
CA VAL A 225 -9.62 0.73 -2.29
C VAL A 225 -9.45 2.25 -2.41
N GLU A 226 -8.20 2.74 -2.36
CA GLU A 226 -7.87 4.14 -2.63
C GLU A 226 -8.22 4.54 -4.06
N GLY A 227 -7.88 3.71 -5.05
CA GLY A 227 -8.18 3.96 -6.45
C GLY A 227 -9.69 4.01 -6.75
N ILE A 228 -10.49 3.21 -6.04
CA ILE A 228 -11.96 3.23 -6.11
C ILE A 228 -12.53 4.48 -5.41
N GLY A 229 -11.83 5.01 -4.40
CA GLY A 229 -12.32 6.12 -3.57
C GLY A 229 -13.27 5.70 -2.45
N GLN A 230 -13.14 4.47 -1.92
CA GLN A 230 -14.00 3.90 -0.89
C GLN A 230 -13.44 4.01 0.54
N GLN A 231 -12.48 4.90 0.79
CA GLN A 231 -11.82 5.08 2.08
C GLN A 231 -12.82 5.39 3.21
N GLN A 232 -13.88 6.14 2.91
CA GLN A 232 -14.90 6.51 3.92
C GLN A 232 -15.71 5.30 4.41
N ALA A 233 -15.98 4.34 3.55
CA ALA A 233 -16.70 3.12 3.92
C ALA A 233 -15.81 2.16 4.74
N VAL A 234 -14.51 2.18 4.49
CA VAL A 234 -13.54 1.28 5.12
C VAL A 234 -13.06 1.78 6.46
N ALA A 235 -12.92 3.10 6.65
CA ALA A 235 -12.35 3.68 7.86
C ALA A 235 -12.96 3.15 9.18
N PRO A 236 -14.29 3.07 9.34
CA PRO A 236 -14.89 2.51 10.57
C PRO A 236 -14.59 1.02 10.75
N ILE A 237 -14.52 0.24 9.66
CA ILE A 237 -14.21 -1.19 9.73
C ILE A 237 -12.77 -1.39 10.20
N VAL A 238 -11.84 -0.60 9.70
CA VAL A 238 -10.44 -0.62 10.13
C VAL A 238 -10.31 -0.25 11.60
N ALA A 239 -11.00 0.80 12.03
CA ALA A 239 -11.01 1.22 13.43
C ALA A 239 -11.52 0.10 14.36
N LEU A 240 -12.63 -0.53 14.01
CA LEU A 240 -13.18 -1.66 14.76
C LEU A 240 -12.24 -2.87 14.77
N SER A 241 -11.60 -3.18 13.64
CA SER A 241 -10.69 -4.31 13.52
C SER A 241 -9.52 -4.21 14.48
N TYR A 242 -8.88 -3.05 14.57
CA TYR A 242 -7.70 -2.87 15.42
C TYR A 242 -8.06 -2.57 16.87
N TRP A 243 -8.98 -1.63 17.12
CA TRP A 243 -9.22 -1.10 18.47
C TRP A 243 -10.29 -1.85 19.25
N ALA A 244 -11.32 -2.38 18.59
CA ALA A 244 -12.36 -3.15 19.26
C ALA A 244 -12.07 -4.67 19.29
N ILE A 245 -11.30 -5.20 18.33
CA ILE A 245 -11.04 -6.63 18.23
C ILE A 245 -9.57 -6.92 18.48
N GLY A 246 -8.64 -6.38 17.70
CA GLY A 246 -7.23 -6.75 17.73
C GLY A 246 -6.55 -6.48 19.07
N LEU A 247 -6.58 -5.24 19.52
CA LEU A 247 -5.94 -4.84 20.78
C LEU A 247 -6.58 -5.51 22.01
N PRO A 248 -7.93 -5.53 22.17
CA PRO A 248 -8.53 -6.24 23.30
C PRO A 248 -8.28 -7.75 23.29
N ALA A 249 -8.40 -8.40 22.12
CA ALA A 249 -8.08 -9.82 22.00
C ALA A 249 -6.62 -10.10 22.30
N GLY A 250 -5.70 -9.26 21.80
CA GLY A 250 -4.28 -9.35 22.11
C GLY A 250 -3.99 -9.20 23.60
N ALA A 251 -4.63 -8.22 24.26
CA ALA A 251 -4.51 -8.02 25.69
C ALA A 251 -5.04 -9.22 26.50
N VAL A 252 -6.22 -9.74 26.15
CA VAL A 252 -6.78 -10.93 26.81
C VAL A 252 -5.85 -12.15 26.63
N LEU A 253 -5.38 -12.39 25.41
CA LEU A 253 -4.45 -13.50 25.15
C LEU A 253 -3.12 -13.32 25.90
N ALA A 254 -2.61 -12.10 25.97
CA ALA A 254 -1.33 -11.83 26.62
C ALA A 254 -1.39 -11.92 28.14
N PHE A 255 -2.44 -11.34 28.76
CA PHE A 255 -2.50 -11.19 30.22
C PHE A 255 -3.38 -12.22 30.93
N VAL A 256 -4.52 -12.63 30.29
CA VAL A 256 -5.45 -13.59 30.93
C VAL A 256 -5.04 -15.02 30.58
N PHE A 257 -4.67 -15.28 29.33
CA PHE A 257 -4.19 -16.60 28.88
C PHE A 257 -2.67 -16.76 29.01
N GLU A 258 -1.97 -15.78 29.58
CA GLU A 258 -0.53 -15.80 29.88
C GLU A 258 0.36 -16.09 28.67
N GLN A 259 -0.12 -15.76 27.44
CA GLN A 259 0.65 -15.99 26.23
C GLN A 259 1.71 -14.90 25.95
N GLY A 260 1.82 -13.91 26.80
CA GLY A 260 2.83 -12.85 26.71
C GLY A 260 2.81 -12.13 25.35
N LEU A 261 3.98 -11.91 24.79
CA LEU A 261 4.13 -11.20 23.51
C LEU A 261 3.41 -11.90 22.35
N ALA A 262 3.43 -13.23 22.29
CA ALA A 262 2.72 -13.98 21.26
C ALA A 262 1.21 -13.72 21.27
N GLY A 263 0.61 -13.51 22.44
CA GLY A 263 -0.80 -13.14 22.57
C GLY A 263 -1.11 -11.81 21.90
N ILE A 264 -0.25 -10.79 22.07
CA ILE A 264 -0.38 -9.48 21.42
C ILE A 264 -0.33 -9.66 19.89
N TRP A 265 0.64 -10.41 19.38
CA TRP A 265 0.79 -10.67 17.94
C TRP A 265 -0.40 -11.41 17.33
N LYS A 266 -0.98 -12.38 18.05
CA LYS A 266 -2.22 -13.07 17.63
C LYS A 266 -3.39 -12.10 17.50
N GLY A 267 -3.57 -11.22 18.47
CA GLY A 267 -4.62 -10.19 18.42
C GLY A 267 -4.45 -9.23 17.23
N MET A 268 -3.22 -8.77 17.01
CA MET A 268 -2.91 -7.91 15.86
C MET A 268 -3.09 -8.64 14.51
N LEU A 269 -2.74 -9.92 14.43
CA LEU A 269 -2.97 -10.73 13.24
C LEU A 269 -4.48 -10.89 12.95
N ALA A 270 -5.31 -11.08 13.98
CA ALA A 270 -6.75 -11.12 13.83
C ALA A 270 -7.30 -9.79 13.25
N ALA A 271 -6.78 -8.64 13.74
CA ALA A 271 -7.14 -7.33 13.21
C ALA A 271 -6.77 -7.17 11.72
N VAL A 272 -5.53 -7.50 11.36
CA VAL A 272 -5.04 -7.42 9.97
C VAL A 272 -5.82 -8.38 9.07
N SER A 273 -6.18 -9.56 9.56
CA SER A 273 -6.98 -10.54 8.82
C SER A 273 -8.39 -10.02 8.53
N LEU A 274 -9.05 -9.42 9.52
CA LEU A 274 -10.37 -8.82 9.34
C LEU A 274 -10.30 -7.61 8.40
N HIS A 275 -9.27 -6.79 8.53
CA HIS A 275 -9.01 -5.67 7.65
C HIS A 275 -8.80 -6.14 6.19
N CYS A 276 -7.98 -7.19 5.97
CA CYS A 276 -7.78 -7.79 4.66
C CYS A 276 -9.09 -8.34 4.07
N ALA A 277 -9.85 -9.08 4.87
CA ALA A 277 -11.15 -9.63 4.47
C ALA A 277 -12.14 -8.53 4.07
N SER A 278 -12.14 -7.39 4.77
CA SER A 278 -13.00 -6.23 4.42
C SER A 278 -12.63 -5.64 3.06
N TYR A 279 -11.34 -5.52 2.75
CA TYR A 279 -10.89 -5.03 1.45
C TYR A 279 -11.27 -5.97 0.31
N ILE A 280 -11.07 -7.27 0.51
CA ILE A 280 -11.48 -8.29 -0.45
C ILE A 280 -13.00 -8.24 -0.65
N GLY A 281 -13.77 -8.21 0.44
CA GLY A 281 -15.23 -8.14 0.40
C GLY A 281 -15.75 -6.93 -0.37
N ILE A 282 -15.20 -5.74 -0.11
CA ILE A 282 -15.57 -4.52 -0.83
C ILE A 282 -15.28 -4.66 -2.32
N CYS A 283 -14.09 -5.15 -2.69
CA CYS A 283 -13.71 -5.29 -4.10
C CYS A 283 -14.55 -6.35 -4.85
N LEU A 284 -14.98 -7.42 -4.16
CA LEU A 284 -15.81 -8.47 -4.74
C LEU A 284 -17.27 -8.04 -4.88
N CYS A 285 -17.81 -7.29 -3.91
CA CYS A 285 -19.18 -6.80 -3.90
C CYS A 285 -19.36 -5.49 -4.71
N LEU A 286 -18.27 -4.89 -5.18
CA LEU A 286 -18.33 -3.62 -5.90
C LEU A 286 -19.02 -3.78 -7.26
N ASP A 287 -20.00 -2.93 -7.52
CA ASP A 287 -20.46 -2.69 -8.88
C ASP A 287 -19.46 -1.78 -9.61
N TRP A 288 -18.61 -2.42 -10.43
CA TRP A 288 -17.55 -1.73 -11.16
C TRP A 288 -18.08 -0.78 -12.24
N GLU A 289 -19.28 -1.04 -12.79
CA GLU A 289 -19.91 -0.19 -13.81
C GLU A 289 -20.43 1.10 -13.17
N ASP A 290 -21.14 0.99 -12.04
CA ASP A 290 -21.60 2.13 -11.26
C ASP A 290 -20.42 2.96 -10.72
N ALA A 291 -19.37 2.29 -10.20
CA ALA A 291 -18.17 2.98 -9.71
C ALA A 291 -17.46 3.76 -10.83
N ALA A 292 -17.35 3.19 -12.02
CA ALA A 292 -16.74 3.85 -13.18
C ALA A 292 -17.60 5.04 -13.66
N SER A 293 -18.90 4.88 -13.76
CA SER A 293 -19.80 5.96 -14.16
C SER A 293 -19.75 7.15 -13.20
N LYS A 294 -19.74 6.89 -11.88
CA LYS A 294 -19.63 7.91 -10.84
C LYS A 294 -18.24 8.60 -10.86
N ALA A 295 -17.17 7.85 -11.13
CA ALA A 295 -15.82 8.41 -11.24
C ALA A 295 -15.69 9.30 -12.47
N ALA A 296 -16.19 8.85 -13.64
CA ALA A 296 -16.18 9.61 -14.89
C ALA A 296 -17.05 10.87 -14.80
N ALA A 297 -18.24 10.78 -14.20
CA ALA A 297 -19.10 11.95 -13.97
C ALA A 297 -18.42 13.00 -13.08
N ARG A 298 -17.69 12.57 -12.03
CA ARG A 298 -16.91 13.50 -11.20
C ARG A 298 -15.76 14.15 -11.97
N ALA A 299 -15.11 13.41 -12.86
CA ALA A 299 -14.03 13.95 -13.70
C ALA A 299 -14.58 15.00 -14.68
N ALA A 300 -15.69 14.69 -15.39
CA ALA A 300 -16.35 15.60 -16.32
C ALA A 300 -16.88 16.89 -15.65
N ALA A 301 -17.46 16.77 -14.45
CA ALA A 301 -17.92 17.94 -13.67
C ALA A 301 -16.75 18.88 -13.34
N ARG A 302 -15.54 18.36 -13.10
CA ARG A 302 -14.35 19.17 -12.83
C ARG A 302 -13.80 19.86 -14.08
N GLU A 303 -13.85 19.23 -15.24
CA GLU A 303 -13.47 19.84 -16.51
C GLU A 303 -14.39 21.01 -16.88
N GLY A 304 -15.70 20.88 -16.62
CA GLY A 304 -16.68 21.96 -16.84
C GLY A 304 -16.48 23.17 -15.92
N PHE A 305 -15.96 23.00 -14.72
CA PHE A 305 -15.67 24.11 -13.78
C PHE A 305 -14.38 24.87 -14.13
N GLY A 306 -13.41 24.19 -14.75
CA GLY A 306 -12.15 24.79 -15.22
C GLY A 306 -12.30 25.59 -16.53
N GLY A 307 -13.41 25.45 -17.23
CA GLY A 307 -13.61 25.93 -18.60
C GLY A 307 -14.16 27.37 -18.77
N SER A 308 -14.35 28.12 -17.70
CA SER A 308 -14.90 29.48 -17.82
C SER A 308 -13.89 30.57 -18.28
N GLY A 309 -12.76 30.19 -18.83
CA GLY A 309 -11.77 31.20 -19.27
C GLY A 309 -10.65 30.71 -20.19
N ALA A 310 -10.56 29.43 -20.48
CA ALA A 310 -9.61 28.90 -21.45
C ALA A 310 -10.38 28.33 -22.64
N ALA A 311 -9.93 28.68 -23.86
CA ALA A 311 -10.41 28.06 -25.09
C ALA A 311 -10.38 26.52 -24.92
N PRO A 312 -11.35 25.78 -25.49
CA PRO A 312 -11.37 24.34 -25.40
C PRO A 312 -10.01 23.84 -25.90
N HIS A 313 -9.16 23.42 -24.97
CA HIS A 313 -8.04 22.56 -25.33
C HIS A 313 -8.72 21.33 -25.90
N THR A 314 -8.81 21.26 -27.24
CA THR A 314 -8.97 19.99 -27.92
C THR A 314 -8.12 19.00 -27.12
N PRO A 315 -8.70 17.89 -26.64
CA PRO A 315 -7.90 16.85 -26.05
C PRO A 315 -6.83 16.60 -27.09
N THR A 316 -5.61 17.06 -26.81
CA THR A 316 -4.46 16.66 -27.59
C THR A 316 -4.54 15.15 -27.48
N SER A 317 -5.07 14.55 -28.52
CA SER A 317 -4.94 13.12 -28.75
C SER A 317 -3.48 12.91 -28.47
N PHE A 318 -3.18 12.40 -27.26
CA PHE A 318 -1.86 11.86 -26.98
C PHE A 318 -1.57 11.05 -28.23
N PRO A 319 -0.51 11.38 -28.99
CA PRO A 319 -0.19 10.54 -30.09
C PRO A 319 -0.23 9.15 -29.46
N ARG A 320 -1.11 8.31 -29.93
CA ARG A 320 -1.00 6.88 -29.74
C ARG A 320 0.42 6.58 -30.18
N ALA A 321 1.38 6.92 -29.32
CA ALA A 321 2.64 6.23 -29.35
C ALA A 321 2.16 4.80 -29.30
N SER A 322 2.28 4.13 -30.43
CA SER A 322 2.12 2.71 -30.51
C SER A 322 3.09 2.13 -29.51
N LEU A 323 2.70 2.14 -28.26
CA LEU A 323 2.93 1.01 -27.43
C LEU A 323 2.23 -0.06 -28.25
N ALA A 324 3.00 -0.70 -29.13
CA ALA A 324 2.64 -1.98 -29.68
C ALA A 324 2.15 -2.71 -28.44
N ASP A 325 0.84 -2.84 -28.38
CA ASP A 325 0.12 -3.28 -27.20
C ASP A 325 0.71 -4.64 -26.90
N PRO A 326 1.54 -4.83 -25.85
CA PRO A 326 2.12 -6.13 -25.59
C PRO A 326 1.02 -7.16 -25.38
N PHE A 327 -0.23 -6.71 -25.23
CA PHE A 327 -1.42 -7.54 -25.06
C PHE A 327 -2.20 -7.79 -26.38
N GLN A 328 -2.10 -6.96 -27.42
CA GLN A 328 -2.73 -7.26 -28.71
C GLN A 328 -2.05 -8.43 -29.44
N GLY A 329 -0.75 -8.66 -29.19
CA GLY A 329 -0.06 -9.87 -29.66
C GLY A 329 -0.46 -11.15 -28.92
N GLN A 330 -1.01 -11.05 -27.71
CA GLN A 330 -1.42 -12.21 -26.89
C GLN A 330 -2.84 -12.70 -27.21
N ALA A 331 -3.74 -11.87 -27.72
CA ALA A 331 -5.08 -12.31 -28.11
C ALA A 331 -5.07 -13.39 -29.21
N ARG A 332 -4.00 -13.51 -29.99
CA ARG A 332 -3.77 -14.60 -30.97
C ARG A 332 -2.94 -15.78 -30.43
N ARG A 333 -2.38 -15.70 -29.20
CA ARG A 333 -1.62 -16.79 -28.56
C ARG A 333 -2.30 -17.40 -27.31
N GLN A 334 -3.56 -17.07 -27.06
CA GLN A 334 -4.31 -17.55 -25.89
C GLN A 334 -4.76 -19.03 -25.96
N THR A 335 -4.21 -19.83 -26.87
CA THR A 335 -4.41 -21.30 -26.83
C THR A 335 -3.40 -22.05 -25.98
N ALA A 336 -2.47 -21.37 -25.29
CA ALA A 336 -1.44 -22.03 -24.47
C ALA A 336 -1.14 -21.26 -23.18
N LEU A 337 -2.13 -21.08 -22.30
CA LEU A 337 -1.85 -20.72 -20.90
C LEU A 337 -1.42 -21.96 -20.12
N PRO A 338 -0.34 -21.89 -19.31
CA PRO A 338 0.10 -23.02 -18.50
C PRO A 338 -0.97 -23.43 -17.49
N LEU A 339 -1.02 -24.73 -17.20
CA LEU A 339 -2.04 -25.40 -16.37
C LEU A 339 -2.30 -24.70 -15.02
N GLY A 340 -1.28 -24.08 -14.43
CA GLY A 340 -1.39 -23.32 -13.17
C GLY A 340 -2.27 -22.07 -13.22
N ALA A 341 -2.30 -21.36 -14.35
CA ALA A 341 -3.17 -20.19 -14.52
C ALA A 341 -4.65 -20.59 -14.69
N ARG A 342 -4.91 -21.75 -15.28
CA ARG A 342 -6.28 -22.30 -15.40
C ARG A 342 -6.83 -22.81 -14.06
N LEU A 343 -5.96 -23.38 -13.22
CA LEU A 343 -6.34 -23.82 -11.87
C LEU A 343 -6.65 -22.64 -10.94
N CYS A 344 -5.92 -21.55 -11.05
CA CYS A 344 -6.17 -20.34 -10.28
C CYS A 344 -7.52 -19.69 -10.65
N ASP A 345 -7.87 -19.66 -11.93
CA ASP A 345 -9.13 -19.11 -12.43
C ASP A 345 -10.34 -19.98 -12.03
N ALA A 346 -10.17 -21.31 -12.04
CA ALA A 346 -11.21 -22.26 -11.62
C ALA A 346 -11.44 -22.27 -10.10
N MET A 347 -10.37 -22.17 -9.29
CA MET A 347 -10.46 -22.17 -7.83
C MET A 347 -11.00 -20.86 -7.25
N LEU A 348 -10.67 -19.71 -7.86
CA LEU A 348 -11.06 -18.40 -7.33
C LEU A 348 -12.43 -17.93 -7.82
N PHE A 349 -12.93 -18.41 -8.95
CA PHE A 349 -14.11 -17.81 -9.59
C PHE A 349 -15.20 -18.80 -10.04
N GLY A 350 -15.04 -20.09 -9.81
CA GLY A 350 -16.09 -21.10 -10.01
C GLY A 350 -16.77 -21.12 -11.40
N ARG A 351 -16.07 -20.72 -12.47
CA ARG A 351 -16.63 -20.66 -13.82
C ARG A 351 -15.92 -21.65 -14.74
N GLU A 352 -16.66 -22.67 -15.17
CA GLU A 352 -16.23 -23.56 -16.24
C GLU A 352 -16.06 -22.81 -17.57
N PRO A 353 -14.99 -23.05 -18.33
CA PRO A 353 -14.69 -22.34 -19.58
C PRO A 353 -15.67 -22.63 -20.74
N GLU A 354 -16.53 -23.61 -20.61
CA GLU A 354 -17.45 -24.04 -21.69
C GLU A 354 -18.63 -23.09 -21.96
N LYS A 355 -19.04 -22.28 -21.00
CA LYS A 355 -20.20 -21.38 -21.16
C LYS A 355 -19.94 -20.09 -21.93
N ARG A 356 -18.69 -19.71 -22.13
CA ARG A 356 -18.34 -18.52 -22.91
C ARG A 356 -18.44 -18.74 -24.42
N ALA A 357 -18.10 -19.93 -24.91
CA ALA A 357 -18.18 -20.26 -26.34
C ALA A 357 -19.64 -20.34 -26.86
N ALA A 358 -20.59 -20.71 -26.01
CA ALA A 358 -22.01 -20.79 -26.37
C ALA A 358 -22.73 -19.42 -26.37
N SER A 359 -22.25 -18.46 -25.57
CA SER A 359 -22.82 -17.10 -25.53
C SER A 359 -22.38 -16.25 -26.73
N ASP A 360 -21.12 -16.36 -27.13
CA ASP A 360 -20.56 -15.59 -28.26
C ASP A 360 -21.08 -16.14 -29.62
N ALA A 361 -21.46 -17.40 -29.71
CA ALA A 361 -22.08 -17.98 -30.90
C ALA A 361 -23.53 -17.51 -31.09
N ARG A 362 -24.26 -17.19 -30.02
CA ARG A 362 -25.65 -16.67 -30.14
C ARG A 362 -25.72 -15.17 -30.45
N LEU A 363 -24.70 -14.40 -30.13
CA LEU A 363 -24.64 -12.95 -30.45
C LEU A 363 -24.18 -12.64 -31.88
N ARG A 364 -23.74 -13.63 -32.65
CA ARG A 364 -23.38 -13.47 -34.07
C ARG A 364 -24.48 -13.91 -35.06
N LEU A 365 -25.62 -14.36 -34.53
CA LEU A 365 -26.77 -14.81 -35.34
C LEU A 365 -28.06 -13.95 -35.14
N LEU A 366 -27.94 -12.85 -34.43
CA LEU A 366 -28.88 -11.74 -34.36
C LEU A 366 -28.19 -10.44 -34.87
#